data_ce9dd4e9c6ab5bdd0ad6e86e63705513
#
_entry.id   ce9dd4e9c6ab5bdd0ad6e86e63705513
#
_cell.length_a   1.000
_cell.length_b   1.000
_cell.length_c   1.000
_cell.angle_alpha   90.00
_cell.angle_beta   90.00
_cell.angle_gamma   90.00
#
_symmetry.space_group_name_H-M   'P 1'
#
loop_
_entity.id
_entity.type
_entity.pdbx_description
1 polymer ?
#
loop_
_entity_poly.entity_id
_entity_poly.type
_entity_poly.pdbx_seq_one_letter_code
_entity_poly.pdbx_strand_id
1 'polypeptide(L)'
;MIVHFFNFHNTVITSKILLTIIDRIKQYRQLQSPMLCTTTTARHSKTAQGWYTGDKQMGKLSTHVLDTMHGRPAAQVRCELYRIQGDGRTLLRHFDTNEDGRSNEPLLSGDTMQAGVYELVFHAGDYFASQGVHLAKPCFVDQVVLRFGIANPAENYHVPLVVTPWTYSTYRGS
;
A
#
# COMPACT_ATOMS: atom_id res chain seq x y z
N MET A 1 -41.01 -11.03 32.54
CA MET A 1 -40.94 -11.80 31.27
C MET A 1 -40.55 -10.81 30.16
N ILE A 2 -39.24 -10.70 29.92
CA ILE A 2 -38.69 -9.76 28.94
C ILE A 2 -38.28 -10.58 27.72
N VAL A 3 -38.95 -10.31 26.60
CA VAL A 3 -38.68 -10.99 25.31
C VAL A 3 -37.61 -10.20 24.57
N HIS A 4 -36.45 -10.79 24.39
CA HIS A 4 -35.39 -10.26 23.52
C HIS A 4 -35.77 -10.46 22.05
N PHE A 5 -36.02 -9.39 21.32
CA PHE A 5 -36.07 -9.40 19.87
C PHE A 5 -34.63 -9.39 19.31
N PHE A 6 -34.18 -10.51 18.80
CA PHE A 6 -32.95 -10.61 18.02
C PHE A 6 -33.21 -10.06 16.60
N ASN A 7 -32.45 -9.06 16.23
CA ASN A 7 -32.58 -8.34 14.97
C ASN A 7 -31.92 -9.15 13.83
N PHE A 8 -32.73 -9.76 12.97
CA PHE A 8 -32.32 -10.66 11.86
C PHE A 8 -31.72 -9.93 10.64
N HIS A 9 -31.53 -8.59 10.70
CA HIS A 9 -31.09 -7.82 9.53
C HIS A 9 -29.56 -7.78 9.31
N ASN A 10 -28.74 -8.18 10.29
CA ASN A 10 -27.28 -8.08 10.17
C ASN A 10 -26.62 -9.30 9.52
N THR A 11 -27.30 -10.44 9.43
CA THR A 11 -26.69 -11.69 8.93
C THR A 11 -26.67 -11.77 7.39
N VAL A 12 -27.57 -11.07 6.71
CA VAL A 12 -27.67 -11.11 5.24
C VAL A 12 -26.65 -10.20 4.56
N ILE A 13 -26.26 -9.09 5.21
CA ILE A 13 -25.29 -8.15 4.65
C ILE A 13 -23.87 -8.73 4.69
N THR A 14 -23.52 -9.44 5.74
CA THR A 14 -22.19 -10.10 5.88
C THR A 14 -21.99 -11.22 4.87
N SER A 15 -23.04 -11.97 4.50
CA SER A 15 -22.93 -13.06 3.51
C SER A 15 -22.72 -12.54 2.10
N LYS A 16 -23.34 -11.43 1.71
CA LYS A 16 -23.14 -10.82 0.38
C LYS A 16 -21.74 -10.21 0.20
N ILE A 17 -21.20 -9.59 1.23
CA ILE A 17 -19.84 -9.04 1.21
C ILE A 17 -18.81 -10.18 1.13
N LEU A 18 -19.02 -11.26 1.90
CA LEU A 18 -18.14 -12.42 1.88
C LEU A 18 -18.14 -13.14 0.52
N LEU A 19 -19.31 -13.30 -0.13
CA LEU A 19 -19.39 -13.87 -1.48
C LEU A 19 -18.64 -13.01 -2.52
N THR A 20 -18.79 -11.69 -2.44
CA THR A 20 -18.08 -10.77 -3.36
C THR A 20 -16.57 -10.84 -3.21
N ILE A 21 -16.07 -11.00 -1.99
CA ILE A 21 -14.63 -11.16 -1.71
C ILE A 21 -14.14 -12.52 -2.24
N ILE A 22 -14.90 -13.59 -2.02
CA ILE A 22 -14.56 -14.95 -2.50
C ILE A 22 -14.51 -15.01 -4.02
N ASP A 23 -15.43 -14.37 -4.72
CA ASP A 23 -15.45 -14.33 -6.19
C ASP A 23 -14.29 -13.52 -6.77
N ARG A 24 -13.89 -12.41 -6.12
CA ARG A 24 -12.68 -11.67 -6.51
C ARG A 24 -11.41 -12.48 -6.29
N ILE A 25 -11.32 -13.25 -5.20
CA ILE A 25 -10.17 -14.14 -4.95
C ILE A 25 -10.10 -15.26 -6.00
N LYS A 26 -11.22 -15.84 -6.42
CA LYS A 26 -11.26 -16.85 -7.48
C LYS A 26 -10.82 -16.27 -8.83
N GLN A 27 -11.28 -15.07 -9.17
CA GLN A 27 -10.89 -14.38 -10.41
C GLN A 27 -9.39 -14.05 -10.42
N TYR A 28 -8.82 -13.68 -9.27
CA TYR A 28 -7.37 -13.43 -9.12
C TYR A 28 -6.53 -14.70 -9.32
N ARG A 29 -7.01 -15.87 -8.85
CA ARG A 29 -6.34 -17.17 -9.05
C ARG A 29 -6.33 -17.62 -10.51
N GLN A 30 -7.35 -17.30 -11.30
CA GLN A 30 -7.43 -17.70 -12.70
C GLN A 30 -6.45 -16.93 -13.60
N LEU A 31 -6.01 -15.74 -13.19
CA LEU A 31 -5.02 -14.92 -13.90
C LEU A 31 -3.56 -15.36 -13.67
N GLN A 32 -3.31 -16.31 -12.76
CA GLN A 32 -1.97 -16.80 -12.41
C GLN A 32 -1.67 -18.20 -12.95
N SER A 33 -2.39 -18.70 -13.95
CA SER A 33 -2.04 -19.96 -14.60
C SER A 33 -0.73 -19.78 -15.40
N PRO A 34 0.30 -20.61 -15.17
CA PRO A 34 1.56 -20.51 -15.91
C PRO A 34 1.30 -20.87 -17.38
N MET A 35 1.61 -19.92 -18.28
CA MET A 35 1.70 -20.24 -19.72
C MET A 35 2.79 -21.30 -19.93
N LEU A 36 2.37 -22.47 -20.41
CA LEU A 36 3.29 -23.48 -20.93
C LEU A 36 4.03 -22.88 -22.13
N CYS A 37 5.30 -22.59 -21.97
CA CYS A 37 6.18 -22.22 -23.05
C CYS A 37 6.55 -23.49 -23.84
N THR A 38 6.00 -23.65 -25.05
CA THR A 38 6.45 -24.66 -26.00
C THR A 38 7.73 -24.18 -26.66
N THR A 39 8.82 -24.85 -26.36
CA THR A 39 10.13 -24.65 -26.98
C THR A 39 10.12 -25.14 -28.43
N THR A 40 10.17 -24.19 -29.37
CA THR A 40 10.53 -24.49 -30.77
C THR A 40 11.99 -24.12 -30.99
N THR A 41 12.80 -25.13 -31.22
CA THR A 41 14.23 -25.01 -31.53
C THR A 41 14.40 -24.49 -32.96
N ALA A 42 14.88 -23.27 -33.13
CA ALA A 42 15.41 -22.80 -34.41
C ALA A 42 16.84 -22.27 -34.19
N ARG A 43 17.80 -23.05 -34.74
CA ARG A 43 19.19 -22.62 -34.92
C ARG A 43 19.27 -21.56 -36.00
N HIS A 44 19.72 -20.34 -35.70
CA HIS A 44 20.45 -19.52 -36.64
C HIS A 44 21.47 -18.66 -35.91
N SER A 45 22.74 -18.95 -36.22
CA SER A 45 23.91 -18.12 -35.90
C SER A 45 23.89 -16.85 -36.72
N LYS A 46 23.93 -15.68 -36.08
CA LYS A 46 24.60 -14.46 -36.63
C LYS A 46 24.96 -13.55 -35.49
N THR A 47 26.26 -13.35 -35.34
CA THR A 47 26.92 -12.29 -34.57
C THR A 47 26.37 -10.93 -34.92
N ALA A 48 25.77 -10.26 -33.94
CA ALA A 48 25.60 -8.82 -33.95
C ALA A 48 25.86 -8.34 -32.52
N GLN A 49 27.03 -7.73 -32.32
CA GLN A 49 27.34 -6.92 -31.16
C GLN A 49 26.41 -5.69 -31.20
N GLY A 50 25.24 -5.83 -30.63
CA GLY A 50 24.35 -4.73 -30.32
C GLY A 50 24.58 -4.34 -28.87
N TRP A 51 25.09 -3.14 -28.64
CA TRP A 51 25.17 -2.50 -27.33
C TRP A 51 23.72 -2.25 -26.84
N TYR A 52 23.15 -3.25 -26.18
CA TYR A 52 21.94 -3.04 -25.38
C TYR A 52 22.37 -2.33 -24.10
N THR A 53 22.41 -1.01 -24.13
CA THR A 53 22.19 -0.22 -22.92
C THR A 53 20.70 -0.40 -22.58
N GLY A 54 20.36 -1.57 -22.03
CA GLY A 54 19.04 -1.78 -21.46
C GLY A 54 18.91 -0.81 -20.30
N ASP A 55 18.14 0.25 -20.48
CA ASP A 55 17.65 1.06 -19.37
C ASP A 55 17.02 0.07 -18.38
N LYS A 56 17.74 -0.19 -17.29
CA LYS A 56 17.25 -1.03 -16.20
C LYS A 56 16.01 -0.33 -15.65
N GLN A 57 14.84 -0.77 -16.08
CA GLN A 57 13.58 -0.22 -15.60
C GLN A 57 13.57 -0.38 -14.08
N MET A 58 13.86 0.70 -13.37
CA MET A 58 13.87 0.74 -11.91
C MET A 58 12.45 1.02 -11.44
N GLY A 59 12.00 0.24 -10.49
CA GLY A 59 10.72 0.48 -9.83
C GLY A 59 10.71 1.75 -9.00
N LYS A 60 9.55 2.10 -8.48
CA LYS A 60 9.36 3.22 -7.55
C LYS A 60 8.41 2.86 -6.42
N LEU A 61 8.66 3.44 -5.25
CA LEU A 61 7.78 3.39 -4.10
C LEU A 61 6.97 4.69 -4.03
N SER A 62 5.67 4.55 -3.89
CA SER A 62 4.73 5.67 -3.70
C SER A 62 3.71 5.37 -2.62
N THR A 63 3.08 6.41 -2.12
CA THR A 63 1.99 6.33 -1.15
C THR A 63 0.84 7.26 -1.52
N HIS A 64 -0.32 7.07 -0.89
CA HIS A 64 -1.48 7.92 -1.01
C HIS A 64 -2.32 7.79 0.27
N VAL A 65 -2.59 8.91 0.94
CA VAL A 65 -3.39 8.93 2.16
C VAL A 65 -4.79 9.44 1.85
N LEU A 66 -5.79 8.63 2.21
CA LEU A 66 -7.21 8.90 1.96
C LEU A 66 -7.95 9.05 3.29
N ASP A 67 -8.43 10.24 3.55
CA ASP A 67 -9.31 10.54 4.68
C ASP A 67 -10.75 10.16 4.32
N THR A 68 -11.18 9.00 4.79
CA THR A 68 -12.53 8.49 4.53
C THR A 68 -13.57 9.02 5.52
N MET A 69 -13.16 9.72 6.58
CA MET A 69 -14.08 10.46 7.43
C MET A 69 -14.65 11.67 6.69
N HIS A 70 -13.79 12.39 5.95
CA HIS A 70 -14.20 13.59 5.19
C HIS A 70 -14.38 13.31 3.69
N GLY A 71 -14.10 12.08 3.20
CA GLY A 71 -14.29 11.68 1.81
C GLY A 71 -13.34 12.38 0.83
N ARG A 72 -12.10 12.64 1.22
CA ARG A 72 -11.11 13.39 0.42
C ARG A 72 -9.68 12.85 0.63
N PRO A 73 -8.72 13.20 -0.25
CA PRO A 73 -7.31 13.00 0.04
C PRO A 73 -6.89 13.74 1.32
N ALA A 74 -6.00 13.14 2.11
CA ALA A 74 -5.50 13.74 3.33
C ALA A 74 -4.21 14.54 3.03
N ALA A 75 -4.34 15.85 2.95
CA ALA A 75 -3.22 16.79 2.77
C ALA A 75 -2.57 17.13 4.12
N GLN A 76 -1.25 17.41 4.11
CA GLN A 76 -0.48 17.80 5.30
C GLN A 76 -0.42 16.71 6.38
N VAL A 77 -0.47 15.43 5.98
CA VAL A 77 -0.16 14.32 6.88
C VAL A 77 1.36 14.18 6.94
N ARG A 78 1.95 14.34 8.13
CA ARG A 78 3.37 14.01 8.33
C ARG A 78 3.58 12.53 8.16
N CYS A 79 4.58 12.18 7.36
CA CYS A 79 4.95 10.81 7.04
C CYS A 79 6.45 10.60 7.18
N GLU A 80 6.85 9.41 7.57
CA GLU A 80 8.25 9.02 7.70
C GLU A 80 8.46 7.65 7.06
N LEU A 81 9.52 7.51 6.27
CA LEU A 81 9.93 6.24 5.68
C LEU A 81 11.21 5.77 6.36
N TYR A 82 11.17 4.55 6.87
CA TYR A 82 12.32 3.88 7.48
C TYR A 82 12.71 2.62 6.71
N ARG A 83 13.99 2.29 6.76
CA ARG A 83 14.50 0.97 6.42
C ARG A 83 14.74 0.19 7.70
N ILE A 84 14.34 -1.09 7.71
CA ILE A 84 14.52 -1.99 8.85
C ILE A 84 15.71 -2.89 8.57
N GLN A 85 16.64 -2.96 9.52
CA GLN A 85 17.84 -3.80 9.47
C GLN A 85 18.08 -4.43 10.85
N GLY A 86 17.88 -5.74 10.95
CA GLY A 86 17.88 -6.42 12.24
C GLY A 86 16.86 -5.81 13.20
N ASP A 87 17.28 -5.44 14.39
CA ASP A 87 16.43 -4.79 15.39
C ASP A 87 16.39 -3.25 15.26
N GLY A 88 17.15 -2.70 14.31
CA GLY A 88 17.25 -1.26 14.09
C GLY A 88 16.39 -0.75 12.96
N ARG A 89 16.05 0.55 13.02
CA ARG A 89 15.41 1.27 11.91
C ARG A 89 16.22 2.53 11.58
N THR A 90 16.40 2.79 10.29
CA THR A 90 17.07 3.98 9.79
C THR A 90 16.07 4.86 9.05
N LEU A 91 15.92 6.11 9.45
CA LEU A 91 15.09 7.08 8.74
C LEU A 91 15.72 7.37 7.39
N LEU A 92 14.96 7.14 6.31
CA LEU A 92 15.37 7.44 4.94
C LEU A 92 14.81 8.77 4.46
N ARG A 93 13.56 9.07 4.82
CA ARG A 93 12.85 10.26 4.36
C ARG A 93 11.76 10.65 5.35
N HIS A 94 11.49 11.94 5.47
CA HIS A 94 10.28 12.51 6.06
C HIS A 94 9.65 13.49 5.05
N PHE A 95 8.35 13.60 5.04
CA PHE A 95 7.59 14.46 4.13
C PHE A 95 6.18 14.68 4.67
N ASP A 96 5.53 15.74 4.21
CA ASP A 96 4.11 15.96 4.39
C ASP A 96 3.39 15.65 3.07
N THR A 97 2.17 15.09 3.14
CA THR A 97 1.37 14.85 1.95
C THR A 97 0.90 16.16 1.34
N ASN A 98 0.86 16.22 0.01
CA ASN A 98 0.34 17.35 -0.76
C ASN A 98 -1.21 17.34 -0.79
N GLU A 99 -1.82 18.24 -1.55
CA GLU A 99 -3.28 18.38 -1.68
C GLU A 99 -3.96 17.11 -2.21
N ASP A 100 -3.25 16.30 -2.98
CA ASP A 100 -3.74 15.01 -3.47
C ASP A 100 -3.50 13.86 -2.47
N GLY A 101 -3.01 14.13 -1.25
CA GLY A 101 -2.68 13.12 -0.26
C GLY A 101 -1.46 12.28 -0.60
N ARG A 102 -0.57 12.76 -1.48
CA ARG A 102 0.61 12.06 -2.00
C ARG A 102 1.89 12.78 -1.63
N SER A 103 3.02 12.10 -1.79
CA SER A 103 4.33 12.77 -1.81
C SER A 103 4.54 13.46 -3.17
N ASN A 104 5.25 14.60 -3.20
CA ASN A 104 5.55 15.31 -4.45
C ASN A 104 6.45 14.51 -5.39
N GLU A 105 7.26 13.62 -4.83
CA GLU A 105 8.17 12.74 -5.55
C GLU A 105 8.01 11.30 -5.07
N PRO A 106 8.44 10.29 -5.87
CA PRO A 106 8.51 8.93 -5.37
C PRO A 106 9.32 8.84 -4.08
N LEU A 107 8.88 8.02 -3.13
CA LEU A 107 9.57 7.84 -1.85
C LEU A 107 10.93 7.17 -2.03
N LEU A 108 10.99 6.20 -2.94
CA LEU A 108 12.20 5.55 -3.43
C LEU A 108 12.09 5.40 -4.95
N SER A 109 13.22 5.54 -5.65
CA SER A 109 13.33 5.31 -7.09
C SER A 109 14.78 5.08 -7.48
N GLY A 110 15.01 4.52 -8.67
CA GLY A 110 16.36 4.28 -9.16
C GLY A 110 17.21 3.49 -8.16
N ASP A 111 18.42 3.92 -7.89
CA ASP A 111 19.38 3.24 -7.00
C ASP A 111 18.95 3.20 -5.53
N THR A 112 18.01 4.05 -5.12
CA THR A 112 17.43 4.01 -3.77
C THR A 112 16.42 2.89 -3.59
N MET A 113 15.91 2.32 -4.69
CA MET A 113 14.97 1.22 -4.68
C MET A 113 15.71 -0.09 -4.45
N GLN A 114 15.73 -0.57 -3.22
CA GLN A 114 16.46 -1.77 -2.81
C GLN A 114 15.52 -2.80 -2.20
N ALA A 115 15.83 -4.09 -2.37
CA ALA A 115 15.13 -5.16 -1.66
C ALA A 115 15.34 -5.02 -0.14
N GLY A 116 14.32 -5.28 0.63
CA GLY A 116 14.37 -5.18 2.08
C GLY A 116 13.03 -4.94 2.74
N VAL A 117 13.07 -4.73 4.05
CA VAL A 117 11.90 -4.42 4.87
C VAL A 117 11.89 -2.93 5.18
N TYR A 118 10.72 -2.33 5.06
CA TYR A 118 10.50 -0.90 5.25
C TYR A 118 9.32 -0.65 6.17
N GLU A 119 9.29 0.52 6.77
CA GLU A 119 8.13 1.05 7.50
C GLU A 119 7.78 2.44 6.98
N LEU A 120 6.48 2.65 6.71
CA LEU A 120 5.87 3.97 6.58
C LEU A 120 5.11 4.27 7.87
N VAL A 121 5.44 5.39 8.50
CA VAL A 121 4.77 5.91 9.68
C VAL A 121 3.98 7.15 9.27
N PHE A 122 2.68 7.16 9.59
CA PHE A 122 1.76 8.26 9.30
C PHE A 122 1.24 8.83 10.61
N HIS A 123 1.37 10.12 10.83
CA HIS A 123 0.90 10.83 12.02
C HIS A 123 -0.59 11.19 11.87
N ALA A 124 -1.44 10.16 11.90
CA ALA A 124 -2.87 10.32 11.63
C ALA A 124 -3.61 11.08 12.74
N GLY A 125 -3.24 10.87 14.00
CA GLY A 125 -3.83 11.57 15.14
C GLY A 125 -3.62 13.08 15.06
N ASP A 126 -2.40 13.53 14.75
CA ASP A 126 -2.06 14.93 14.56
C ASP A 126 -2.85 15.53 13.38
N TYR A 127 -2.95 14.78 12.28
CA TYR A 127 -3.73 15.21 11.12
C TYR A 127 -5.20 15.45 11.48
N PHE A 128 -5.90 14.50 12.09
CA PHE A 128 -7.30 14.66 12.45
C PHE A 128 -7.52 15.77 13.49
N ALA A 129 -6.59 15.92 14.44
CA ALA A 129 -6.63 17.05 15.38
C ALA A 129 -6.52 18.40 14.66
N SER A 130 -5.65 18.52 13.65
CA SER A 130 -5.51 19.73 12.83
C SER A 130 -6.76 20.04 11.99
N GLN A 131 -7.53 18.99 11.64
CA GLN A 131 -8.82 19.12 10.94
C GLN A 131 -9.99 19.51 11.89
N GLY A 132 -9.70 19.76 13.17
CA GLY A 132 -10.71 20.13 14.16
C GLY A 132 -11.53 18.96 14.70
N VAL A 133 -11.11 17.72 14.47
CA VAL A 133 -11.79 16.54 15.02
C VAL A 133 -11.47 16.41 16.50
N HIS A 134 -12.51 16.40 17.34
CA HIS A 134 -12.34 16.17 18.79
C HIS A 134 -12.05 14.70 19.06
N LEU A 135 -10.80 14.42 19.41
CA LEU A 135 -10.32 13.07 19.74
C LEU A 135 -10.08 12.94 21.24
N ALA A 136 -10.32 11.75 21.78
CA ALA A 136 -9.86 11.39 23.11
C ALA A 136 -8.32 11.44 23.17
N LYS A 137 -7.75 11.67 24.35
CA LYS A 137 -6.30 11.65 24.57
C LYS A 137 -5.93 10.53 25.54
N PRO A 138 -5.12 9.53 25.13
CA PRO A 138 -4.58 9.35 23.77
C PRO A 138 -5.68 9.01 22.75
N CYS A 139 -5.48 9.38 21.48
CA CYS A 139 -6.40 9.00 20.40
C CYS A 139 -6.25 7.52 20.04
N PHE A 140 -7.32 6.90 19.53
CA PHE A 140 -7.32 5.48 19.22
C PHE A 140 -6.39 5.16 18.03
N VAL A 141 -6.48 5.91 16.92
CA VAL A 141 -5.52 5.87 15.83
C VAL A 141 -4.63 7.10 15.96
N ASP A 142 -3.43 6.93 16.48
CA ASP A 142 -2.42 7.97 16.65
C ASP A 142 -1.42 7.94 15.50
N GLN A 143 -0.47 7.01 15.56
CA GLN A 143 0.45 6.74 14.46
C GLN A 143 0.07 5.42 13.79
N VAL A 144 -0.06 5.44 12.46
CA VAL A 144 -0.20 4.21 11.68
C VAL A 144 1.16 3.79 11.18
N VAL A 145 1.62 2.60 11.57
CA VAL A 145 2.88 2.01 11.15
C VAL A 145 2.61 0.87 10.18
N LEU A 146 2.98 1.07 8.93
CA LEU A 146 2.85 0.05 7.89
C LEU A 146 4.22 -0.56 7.59
N ARG A 147 4.45 -1.79 8.06
CA ARG A 147 5.65 -2.56 7.73
C ARG A 147 5.38 -3.41 6.49
N PHE A 148 6.25 -3.31 5.49
CA PHE A 148 6.12 -4.04 4.22
C PHE A 148 7.49 -4.42 3.65
N GLY A 149 7.49 -5.37 2.69
CA GLY A 149 8.68 -5.84 2.01
C GLY A 149 8.73 -5.40 0.55
N ILE A 150 9.89 -4.96 0.10
CA ILE A 150 10.24 -4.82 -1.31
C ILE A 150 11.07 -6.05 -1.67
N ALA A 151 10.50 -6.98 -2.44
CA ALA A 151 11.19 -8.18 -2.88
C ALA A 151 11.95 -7.96 -4.18
N ASN A 152 11.35 -7.25 -5.15
CA ASN A 152 11.93 -6.95 -6.44
C ASN A 152 12.04 -5.44 -6.68
N PRO A 153 13.25 -4.86 -6.65
CA PRO A 153 13.43 -3.41 -6.86
C PRO A 153 13.05 -2.90 -8.26
N ALA A 154 12.86 -3.79 -9.23
CA ALA A 154 12.43 -3.41 -10.58
C ALA A 154 10.91 -3.18 -10.69
N GLU A 155 10.14 -3.59 -9.67
CA GLU A 155 8.69 -3.43 -9.64
C GLU A 155 8.27 -2.11 -8.98
N ASN A 156 7.09 -1.64 -9.35
CA ASN A 156 6.45 -0.54 -8.64
C ASN A 156 5.74 -1.07 -7.38
N TYR A 157 5.84 -0.27 -6.32
CA TYR A 157 5.15 -0.52 -5.05
C TYR A 157 4.35 0.73 -4.69
N HIS A 158 3.06 0.53 -4.55
CA HIS A 158 2.16 1.55 -4.04
C HIS A 158 1.60 1.08 -2.70
N VAL A 159 1.82 1.87 -1.64
CA VAL A 159 1.40 1.55 -0.26
C VAL A 159 0.45 2.65 0.21
N PRO A 160 -0.85 2.59 -0.13
CA PRO A 160 -1.81 3.59 0.27
C PRO A 160 -2.27 3.38 1.71
N LEU A 161 -2.74 4.44 2.33
CA LEU A 161 -3.41 4.43 3.61
C LEU A 161 -4.82 4.98 3.47
N VAL A 162 -5.81 4.17 3.80
CA VAL A 162 -7.21 4.59 3.97
C VAL A 162 -7.45 4.73 5.48
N VAL A 163 -7.84 5.91 5.97
CA VAL A 163 -7.82 6.18 7.41
C VAL A 163 -9.01 7.00 7.88
N THR A 164 -9.46 6.69 9.10
CA THR A 164 -10.34 7.49 9.95
C THR A 164 -9.71 7.60 11.34
N PRO A 165 -10.25 8.40 12.26
CA PRO A 165 -9.78 8.42 13.65
C PRO A 165 -9.88 7.09 14.41
N TRP A 166 -10.61 6.09 13.88
CA TRP A 166 -10.92 4.84 14.57
C TRP A 166 -10.52 3.58 13.82
N THR A 167 -10.15 3.70 12.53
CA THR A 167 -9.76 2.54 11.72
C THR A 167 -8.86 2.95 10.57
N TYR A 168 -8.08 2.01 10.08
CA TYR A 168 -7.32 2.18 8.85
C TYR A 168 -7.23 0.86 8.08
N SER A 169 -6.91 0.98 6.80
CA SER A 169 -6.56 -0.16 5.96
C SER A 169 -5.50 0.23 4.92
N THR A 170 -4.81 -0.77 4.42
CA THR A 170 -3.79 -0.65 3.38
C THR A 170 -3.86 -1.83 2.43
N TYR A 171 -3.27 -1.67 1.25
CA TYR A 171 -3.10 -2.75 0.29
C TYR A 171 -1.84 -2.52 -0.54
N ARG A 172 -1.34 -3.55 -1.22
CA ARG A 172 -0.30 -3.38 -2.24
C ARG A 172 -0.96 -3.00 -3.56
N GLY A 173 -0.73 -1.75 -4.00
CA GLY A 173 -1.00 -1.34 -5.38
C GLY A 173 0.23 -1.60 -6.28
N SER A 174 0.02 -1.61 -7.58
CA SER A 174 1.05 -1.75 -8.63
C SER A 174 1.27 -0.42 -9.34
#